data_9e86bc9f2713c88c8fec722b356b507b
#
_entry.id   9e86bc9f2713c88c8fec722b356b507b
#
_cell.length_a   1.000
_cell.length_b   1.000
_cell.length_c   1.000
_cell.angle_alpha   90.00
_cell.angle_beta   90.00
_cell.angle_gamma   90.00
#
_symmetry.space_group_name_H-M   'P 1'
#
loop_
_entity.id
_entity.type
_entity.pdbx_description
1 polymer ?
#
loop_
_entity_poly.entity_id
_entity_poly.type
_entity_poly.pdbx_seq_one_letter_code
_entity_poly.pdbx_strand_id
1 'polypeptide(L)'
;MKKTLLTFKSILFVLLISVAVYAGVTLQYFTAKTNSEGILVEWKTLDEAGTVSFDIERSANTPDNFVGIKSINAAGNNSYYTYQDNGVSFNPKTSSIYFYRLKCISSGGAYSYTQIISVTHSVSGIKSTWGSIKAIFR
;
A
#
# COMPACT_ATOMS: atom_id res chain seq x y z
N MET A 1 -24.57 46.91 18.39
CA MET A 1 -23.10 46.71 18.33
C MET A 1 -22.61 45.47 19.06
N LYS A 2 -23.01 45.20 20.30
CA LYS A 2 -22.53 43.99 21.03
C LYS A 2 -22.95 42.66 20.40
N LYS A 3 -24.14 42.56 19.80
CA LYS A 3 -24.64 41.31 19.14
C LYS A 3 -23.90 41.00 17.85
N THR A 4 -23.57 42.00 17.06
CA THR A 4 -22.81 41.82 15.81
C THR A 4 -21.35 41.40 16.04
N LEU A 5 -20.75 41.90 17.13
CA LEU A 5 -19.37 41.51 17.51
C LEU A 5 -19.29 40.09 18.02
N LEU A 6 -20.33 39.58 18.69
CA LEU A 6 -20.41 38.20 19.19
C LEU A 6 -20.57 37.22 18.04
N THR A 7 -21.41 37.56 17.06
CA THR A 7 -21.60 36.70 15.85
C THR A 7 -20.32 36.64 14.98
N PHE A 8 -19.59 37.75 14.88
CA PHE A 8 -18.33 37.79 14.15
C PHE A 8 -17.24 36.92 14.80
N LYS A 9 -17.15 36.95 16.15
CA LYS A 9 -16.24 36.08 16.91
C LYS A 9 -16.61 34.60 16.78
N SER A 10 -17.90 34.26 16.76
CA SER A 10 -18.37 32.89 16.57
C SER A 10 -18.06 32.39 15.17
N ILE A 11 -18.23 33.19 14.12
CA ILE A 11 -17.90 32.83 12.73
C ILE A 11 -16.39 32.64 12.58
N LEU A 12 -15.58 33.51 13.19
CA LEU A 12 -14.12 33.38 13.16
C LEU A 12 -13.64 32.10 13.87
N PHE A 13 -14.30 31.74 14.99
CA PHE A 13 -13.98 30.52 15.73
C PHE A 13 -14.34 29.25 14.94
N VAL A 14 -15.48 29.23 14.22
CA VAL A 14 -15.89 28.14 13.35
C VAL A 14 -14.94 27.99 12.13
N LEU A 15 -14.44 29.12 11.59
CA LEU A 15 -13.49 29.12 10.49
C LEU A 15 -12.12 28.56 10.88
N LEU A 16 -11.71 28.70 12.13
CA LEU A 16 -10.44 28.20 12.67
C LEU A 16 -10.45 26.66 12.89
N ILE A 17 -11.63 26.03 13.01
CA ILE A 17 -11.75 24.59 13.25
C ILE A 17 -11.69 23.79 11.95
N SER A 18 -11.83 24.41 10.78
CA SER A 18 -11.99 23.73 9.49
C SER A 18 -10.70 23.39 8.76
N VAL A 19 -9.51 23.54 9.37
CA VAL A 19 -8.23 23.23 8.70
C VAL A 19 -7.47 22.12 9.44
N ALA A 20 -8.14 21.00 9.69
CA ALA A 20 -7.41 19.75 9.87
C ALA A 20 -7.17 19.13 8.47
N VAL A 21 -6.25 19.70 7.71
CA VAL A 21 -5.70 19.04 6.54
C VAL A 21 -4.89 17.86 7.10
N TYR A 22 -5.46 16.68 7.06
CA TYR A 22 -4.69 15.46 7.24
C TYR A 22 -3.75 15.36 6.03
N ALA A 23 -2.54 15.89 6.18
CA ALA A 23 -1.47 15.63 5.25
C ALA A 23 -1.17 14.13 5.35
N GLY A 24 -1.64 13.36 4.38
CA GLY A 24 -1.31 11.95 4.26
C GLY A 24 0.14 11.76 3.82
N VAL A 25 0.64 10.53 3.94
CA VAL A 25 1.95 10.14 3.41
C VAL A 25 2.02 10.46 1.93
N THR A 26 3.10 11.10 1.50
CA THR A 26 3.39 11.34 0.09
C THR A 26 4.40 10.30 -0.38
N LEU A 27 4.00 9.46 -1.34
CA LEU A 27 4.85 8.45 -1.95
C LEU A 27 5.44 8.95 -3.27
N GLN A 28 6.71 8.66 -3.52
CA GLN A 28 7.32 8.83 -4.83
C GLN A 28 6.85 7.71 -5.76
N TYR A 29 6.77 6.48 -5.24
CA TYR A 29 6.18 5.33 -5.91
C TYR A 29 5.74 4.28 -4.89
N PHE A 30 4.83 3.41 -5.35
CA PHE A 30 4.41 2.19 -4.66
C PHE A 30 4.12 1.14 -5.72
N THR A 31 4.88 0.05 -5.72
CA THR A 31 4.86 -0.98 -6.76
C THR A 31 4.91 -2.38 -6.18
N ALA A 32 4.36 -3.33 -6.91
CA ALA A 32 4.46 -4.76 -6.63
C ALA A 32 4.86 -5.50 -7.92
N LYS A 33 5.83 -6.41 -7.82
CA LYS A 33 6.37 -7.16 -8.95
C LYS A 33 6.53 -8.63 -8.57
N THR A 34 6.19 -9.53 -9.49
CA THR A 34 6.44 -10.96 -9.32
C THR A 34 7.90 -11.31 -9.54
N ASN A 35 8.41 -12.24 -8.73
CA ASN A 35 9.71 -12.86 -8.90
C ASN A 35 9.63 -14.37 -8.60
N SER A 36 10.76 -15.06 -8.58
CA SER A 36 10.82 -16.50 -8.31
C SER A 36 10.41 -16.91 -6.88
N GLU A 37 10.43 -15.95 -5.94
CA GLU A 37 10.16 -16.17 -4.53
C GLU A 37 8.75 -15.73 -4.11
N GLY A 38 8.01 -15.05 -5.00
CA GLY A 38 6.68 -14.53 -4.72
C GLY A 38 6.45 -13.16 -5.32
N ILE A 39 6.07 -12.19 -4.48
CA ILE A 39 5.82 -10.82 -4.90
C ILE A 39 6.70 -9.87 -4.08
N LEU A 40 7.51 -9.09 -4.78
CA LEU A 40 8.30 -8.02 -4.20
C LEU A 40 7.46 -6.73 -4.17
N VAL A 41 7.23 -6.21 -2.99
CA VAL A 41 6.53 -4.94 -2.75
C VAL A 41 7.55 -3.88 -2.40
N GLU A 42 7.52 -2.75 -3.10
CA GLU A 42 8.49 -1.67 -2.94
C GLU A 42 7.79 -0.31 -2.89
N TRP A 43 8.22 0.57 -2.00
CA TRP A 43 7.76 1.95 -1.99
C TRP A 43 8.86 2.90 -1.53
N LYS A 44 8.73 4.14 -1.95
CA LYS A 44 9.59 5.22 -1.49
C LYS A 44 8.74 6.40 -1.04
N THR A 45 9.01 6.87 0.15
CA THR A 45 8.36 8.06 0.71
C THR A 45 9.08 9.34 0.26
N LEU A 46 8.31 10.40 0.06
CA LEU A 46 8.81 11.77 0.01
C LEU A 46 8.59 12.43 1.37
N ASP A 47 7.37 12.33 1.90
CA ASP A 47 6.98 12.84 3.21
C ASP A 47 6.13 11.78 3.93
N GLU A 48 6.51 11.44 5.14
CA GLU A 48 5.82 10.44 5.96
C GLU A 48 4.73 11.04 6.87
N ALA A 49 4.63 12.37 6.92
CA ALA A 49 3.56 13.10 7.64
C ALA A 49 3.33 12.59 9.07
N GLY A 50 4.40 12.31 9.83
CA GLY A 50 4.32 11.81 11.20
C GLY A 50 3.89 10.33 11.33
N THR A 51 3.95 9.56 10.26
CA THR A 51 3.75 8.11 10.29
C THR A 51 4.84 7.43 11.10
N VAL A 52 4.45 6.51 11.97
CA VAL A 52 5.38 5.72 12.80
C VAL A 52 5.57 4.30 12.28
N SER A 53 4.58 3.77 11.55
CA SER A 53 4.66 2.47 10.91
C SER A 53 3.79 2.36 9.67
N PHE A 54 4.19 1.46 8.78
CA PHE A 54 3.44 1.03 7.60
C PHE A 54 3.03 -0.43 7.78
N ASP A 55 1.75 -0.71 7.78
CA ASP A 55 1.25 -2.08 7.67
C ASP A 55 0.97 -2.38 6.21
N ILE A 56 1.65 -3.40 5.68
CA ILE A 56 1.40 -3.91 4.34
C ILE A 56 0.18 -4.81 4.42
N GLU A 57 -0.84 -4.48 3.66
CA GLU A 57 -2.06 -5.27 3.58
C GLU A 57 -2.23 -5.85 2.18
N ARG A 58 -2.64 -7.11 2.13
CA ARG A 58 -2.87 -7.86 0.88
C ARG A 58 -4.30 -8.38 0.80
N SER A 59 -4.86 -8.37 -0.41
CA SER A 59 -6.07 -9.12 -0.77
C SER A 59 -5.81 -9.96 -2.02
N ALA A 60 -6.55 -11.05 -2.19
CA ALA A 60 -6.43 -11.95 -3.34
C ALA A 60 -7.72 -11.95 -4.16
N ASN A 61 -7.58 -11.91 -5.48
CA ASN A 61 -8.62 -11.97 -6.51
C ASN A 61 -9.59 -10.77 -6.56
N THR A 62 -9.85 -10.10 -5.45
CA THR A 62 -10.71 -8.91 -5.37
C THR A 62 -10.05 -7.84 -4.50
N PRO A 63 -10.25 -6.53 -4.78
CA PRO A 63 -9.68 -5.46 -3.97
C PRO A 63 -10.47 -5.20 -2.68
N ASP A 64 -10.91 -6.29 -2.05
CA ASP A 64 -11.68 -6.32 -0.80
C ASP A 64 -10.97 -7.21 0.22
N ASN A 65 -11.45 -7.27 1.46
CA ASN A 65 -10.97 -8.21 2.48
C ASN A 65 -9.44 -8.20 2.65
N PHE A 66 -8.86 -7.01 2.76
CA PHE A 66 -7.43 -6.85 3.00
C PHE A 66 -7.02 -7.42 4.35
N VAL A 67 -5.92 -8.17 4.36
CA VAL A 67 -5.30 -8.75 5.56
C VAL A 67 -3.91 -8.17 5.73
N GLY A 68 -3.59 -7.71 6.94
CA GLY A 68 -2.24 -7.25 7.29
C GLY A 68 -1.26 -8.42 7.26
N ILE A 69 -0.18 -8.28 6.50
CA ILE A 69 0.82 -9.33 6.31
C ILE A 69 2.17 -8.97 6.93
N LYS A 70 2.48 -7.69 7.07
CA LYS A 70 3.74 -7.20 7.65
C LYS A 70 3.58 -5.76 8.13
N SER A 71 4.17 -5.47 9.29
CA SER A 71 4.37 -4.10 9.79
C SER A 71 5.85 -3.72 9.68
N ILE A 72 6.14 -2.50 9.21
CA ILE A 72 7.48 -1.95 9.08
C ILE A 72 7.49 -0.56 9.71
N ASN A 73 8.46 -0.31 10.59
CA ASN A 73 8.60 1.01 11.21
C ASN A 73 9.01 2.06 10.18
N ALA A 74 8.45 3.24 10.32
CA ALA A 74 8.82 4.39 9.50
C ALA A 74 10.25 4.84 9.83
N ALA A 75 11.02 5.17 8.80
CA ALA A 75 12.41 5.59 8.91
C ALA A 75 12.62 7.09 8.68
N GLY A 76 11.56 7.81 8.32
CA GLY A 76 11.57 9.24 8.02
C GLY A 76 11.42 9.55 6.53
N ASN A 77 11.33 10.83 6.22
CA ASN A 77 11.13 11.31 4.86
C ASN A 77 12.24 10.82 3.89
N ASN A 78 11.90 10.66 2.62
CA ASN A 78 12.77 10.17 1.55
C ASN A 78 13.32 8.75 1.78
N SER A 79 12.61 7.91 2.51
CA SER A 79 13.02 6.53 2.81
C SER A 79 12.52 5.54 1.77
N TYR A 80 13.35 4.52 1.53
CA TYR A 80 13.05 3.39 0.66
C TYR A 80 12.74 2.15 1.49
N TYR A 81 11.70 1.43 1.08
CA TYR A 81 11.22 0.23 1.75
C TYR A 81 11.01 -0.89 0.75
N THR A 82 11.24 -2.09 1.21
CA THR A 82 11.00 -3.31 0.43
C THR A 82 10.49 -4.43 1.33
N TYR A 83 9.60 -5.26 0.79
CA TYR A 83 9.08 -6.45 1.46
C TYR A 83 8.88 -7.56 0.44
N GLN A 84 9.45 -8.74 0.71
CA GLN A 84 9.25 -9.94 -0.10
C GLN A 84 8.08 -10.73 0.47
N ASP A 85 6.97 -10.78 -0.25
CA ASP A 85 5.81 -11.57 0.11
C ASP A 85 5.91 -12.99 -0.46
N ASN A 86 6.37 -13.91 0.39
CA ASN A 86 6.49 -15.33 0.07
C ASN A 86 5.19 -16.11 0.41
N GLY A 87 4.21 -15.45 1.03
CA GLY A 87 2.94 -16.05 1.44
C GLY A 87 1.89 -16.11 0.33
N VAL A 88 2.23 -15.76 -0.90
CA VAL A 88 1.32 -15.84 -2.04
C VAL A 88 1.17 -17.30 -2.49
N SER A 89 -0.09 -17.74 -2.66
CA SER A 89 -0.37 -19.08 -3.16
C SER A 89 -0.01 -19.18 -4.63
N PHE A 90 0.85 -20.14 -4.92
CA PHE A 90 1.24 -20.46 -6.26
C PHE A 90 0.35 -21.59 -6.82
N ASN A 91 -0.50 -21.27 -7.77
CA ASN A 91 -1.23 -22.28 -8.52
C ASN A 91 -0.68 -22.33 -9.94
N PRO A 92 -0.02 -23.44 -10.35
CA PRO A 92 0.57 -23.53 -11.68
C PRO A 92 -0.44 -23.57 -12.83
N LYS A 93 -1.73 -23.74 -12.52
CA LYS A 93 -2.80 -23.85 -13.52
C LYS A 93 -3.61 -22.57 -13.72
N THR A 94 -3.54 -21.64 -12.76
CA THR A 94 -4.32 -20.41 -12.80
C THR A 94 -3.47 -19.22 -12.36
N SER A 95 -3.58 -18.10 -13.07
CA SER A 95 -3.04 -16.86 -12.58
C SER A 95 -3.90 -16.32 -11.43
N SER A 96 -3.26 -15.77 -10.41
CA SER A 96 -3.93 -15.10 -9.31
C SER A 96 -3.59 -13.62 -9.35
N ILE A 97 -4.56 -12.78 -9.08
CA ILE A 97 -4.35 -11.33 -8.95
C ILE A 97 -4.27 -11.02 -7.46
N TYR A 98 -3.22 -10.30 -7.06
CA TYR A 98 -3.05 -9.81 -5.70
C TYR A 98 -3.13 -8.29 -5.69
N PHE A 99 -3.76 -7.77 -4.66
CA PHE A 99 -3.91 -6.34 -4.41
C PHE A 99 -3.16 -5.99 -3.13
N TYR A 100 -2.45 -4.87 -3.15
CA TYR A 100 -1.71 -4.35 -2.01
C TYR A 100 -2.08 -2.92 -1.73
N ARG A 101 -2.06 -2.56 -0.46
CA ARG A 101 -2.11 -1.18 0.03
C ARG A 101 -1.26 -1.05 1.28
N LEU A 102 -0.84 0.15 1.60
CA LEU A 102 -0.22 0.46 2.87
C LEU A 102 -1.22 1.15 3.78
N LYS A 103 -1.29 0.69 5.02
CA LYS A 103 -1.95 1.39 6.12
C LYS A 103 -0.88 2.17 6.86
N CYS A 104 -0.92 3.48 6.76
CA CYS A 104 0.04 4.39 7.39
C CYS A 104 -0.48 4.79 8.76
N ILE A 105 0.23 4.42 9.83
CA ILE A 105 -0.20 4.60 11.22
C ILE A 105 0.63 5.72 11.84
N SER A 106 -0.05 6.72 12.40
CA SER A 106 0.54 7.84 13.12
C SER A 106 0.73 7.53 14.60
N SER A 107 1.55 8.30 15.30
CA SER A 107 1.86 8.14 16.73
C SER A 107 0.64 8.16 17.65
N GLY A 108 -0.44 8.84 17.25
CA GLY A 108 -1.71 8.88 17.98
C GLY A 108 -2.66 7.73 17.70
N GLY A 109 -2.26 6.75 16.85
CA GLY A 109 -3.10 5.64 16.43
C GLY A 109 -4.05 5.96 15.26
N ALA A 110 -4.11 7.20 14.79
CA ALA A 110 -4.80 7.54 13.55
C ALA A 110 -4.10 6.88 12.36
N TYR A 111 -4.87 6.51 11.34
CA TYR A 111 -4.31 5.85 10.17
C TYR A 111 -4.93 6.37 8.87
N SER A 112 -4.20 6.20 7.80
CA SER A 112 -4.65 6.44 6.43
C SER A 112 -4.21 5.30 5.52
N TYR A 113 -4.86 5.16 4.36
CA TYR A 113 -4.49 4.17 3.35
C TYR A 113 -3.90 4.84 2.12
N THR A 114 -2.94 4.17 1.50
CA THR A 114 -2.48 4.53 0.16
C THR A 114 -3.46 4.06 -0.91
N GLN A 115 -3.20 4.43 -2.17
CA GLN A 115 -3.86 3.79 -3.30
C GLN A 115 -3.63 2.28 -3.30
N ILE A 116 -4.59 1.55 -3.85
CA ILE A 116 -4.49 0.10 -4.08
C ILE A 116 -3.72 -0.13 -5.37
N ILE A 117 -2.73 -1.01 -5.32
CA ILE A 117 -2.01 -1.50 -6.50
C ILE A 117 -2.32 -2.98 -6.72
N SER A 118 -2.22 -3.45 -7.97
CA SER A 118 -2.45 -4.86 -8.30
C SER A 118 -1.27 -5.45 -9.03
N VAL A 119 -1.07 -6.76 -8.86
CA VAL A 119 -0.08 -7.54 -9.58
C VAL A 119 -0.65 -8.92 -9.90
N THR A 120 -0.42 -9.37 -11.13
CA THR A 120 -0.78 -10.72 -11.53
C THR A 120 0.39 -11.66 -11.25
N HIS A 121 0.16 -12.66 -10.42
CA HIS A 121 1.11 -13.72 -10.17
C HIS A 121 0.76 -14.92 -11.05
N SER A 122 1.56 -15.15 -12.08
CA SER A 122 1.43 -16.28 -13.00
C SER A 122 2.72 -17.05 -13.07
N VAL A 123 2.62 -18.35 -13.32
CA VAL A 123 3.81 -19.14 -13.67
C VAL A 123 4.34 -18.59 -14.97
N SER A 124 5.54 -18.04 -14.94
CA SER A 124 6.18 -17.59 -16.17
C SER A 124 6.30 -18.77 -17.13
N GLY A 125 6.13 -18.49 -18.43
CA GLY A 125 6.14 -19.48 -19.52
C GLY A 125 7.40 -20.33 -19.64
N ILE A 126 8.41 -20.16 -18.78
CA ILE A 126 9.64 -20.95 -18.75
C ILE A 126 9.33 -22.43 -18.48
N LYS A 127 8.39 -22.74 -17.57
CA LYS A 127 7.99 -24.14 -17.32
C LYS A 127 7.20 -24.74 -18.48
N SER A 128 6.38 -23.97 -19.16
CA SER A 128 5.67 -24.44 -20.35
C SER A 128 6.62 -24.66 -21.53
N THR A 129 7.64 -23.83 -21.66
CA THR A 129 8.70 -23.95 -22.67
C THR A 129 9.53 -25.24 -22.46
N TRP A 130 9.89 -25.56 -21.20
CA TRP A 130 10.60 -26.80 -20.87
C TRP A 130 9.75 -28.04 -21.17
N GLY A 131 8.44 -28.00 -20.89
CA GLY A 131 7.52 -29.09 -21.27
C GLY A 131 7.44 -29.31 -22.77
N SER A 132 7.42 -28.22 -23.55
CA SER A 132 7.43 -28.28 -25.02
C SER A 132 8.77 -28.79 -25.57
N ILE A 133 9.90 -28.40 -24.98
CA ILE A 133 11.23 -28.87 -25.37
C ILE A 133 11.38 -30.39 -25.09
N LYS A 134 10.91 -30.89 -23.95
CA LYS A 134 10.91 -32.31 -23.64
C LYS A 134 10.09 -33.14 -24.64
N ALA A 135 8.97 -32.60 -25.13
CA ALA A 135 8.14 -33.27 -26.14
C ALA A 135 8.84 -33.38 -27.51
N ILE A 136 9.75 -32.45 -27.85
CA ILE A 136 10.52 -32.46 -29.10
C ILE A 136 11.63 -33.54 -29.08
N PHE A 137 12.19 -33.85 -27.91
CA PHE A 137 13.29 -34.82 -27.76
C PHE A 137 12.82 -36.24 -27.42
N ARG A 138 11.54 -36.49 -27.44
CA ARG A 138 10.95 -37.81 -27.36
C ARG A 138 10.75 -38.39 -28.76
#